data_f2b50e02e368fe7e4fbd2cc2d7f5572d
#
_entry.id   f2b50e02e368fe7e4fbd2cc2d7f5572d
#
_cell.length_a   1.000
_cell.length_b   1.000
_cell.length_c   1.000
_cell.angle_alpha   90.00
_cell.angle_beta   90.00
_cell.angle_gamma   90.00
#
_symmetry.space_group_name_H-M   'P 1'
#
loop_
_entity.id
_entity.type
_entity.pdbx_description
1 polymer ?
#
loop_
_entity_poly.entity_id
_entity_poly.type
_entity_poly.pdbx_seq_one_letter_code
_entity_poly.pdbx_strand_id
1 'polypeptide(L)'
;MRIVILGTAWPYRGGLATFNERLAKQFVAEGHEVEVWTFTLQYPSFLFPGKTQYSNEQAPDTLTITRRLNSCNPFNWLCVGRMLRKSKPDLLICCYWMAFFAPLYGTICRIAKRNGVTRCVALVHNMFPHEKSALDKLFAPYFVKSQDAFVALSESVVNDIHTLTSAPASFSPHPIYDHYGARMTKAEACAALNLDAKKDYVLFFGLVRAYKGLDLLIDAFGRVKDKLPNMRLLIAGEFYEDEEKYRLQIRNHGLEDLVICRNEFIPDADLRKYFGVADLIAQPYKSATQSGVTQVAFHFEKPILVTNVGGLGEIVHDGKMGYAVEPDPDAIANALVDYFQHNRQKAFTTYLQGEKTKYSWDKLTKQFDIVYCRL
;
A
#
# COMPACT_ATOMS: atom_id res chain seq x y z
N MET A 1 -23.78 5.12 -12.42
CA MET A 1 -22.87 4.82 -13.56
C MET A 1 -22.55 3.34 -13.57
N ARG A 2 -22.23 2.82 -14.75
CA ARG A 2 -21.65 1.49 -14.92
C ARG A 2 -20.13 1.60 -14.94
N ILE A 3 -19.47 1.03 -13.94
CA ILE A 3 -18.03 1.14 -13.71
C ILE A 3 -17.37 -0.23 -13.88
N VAL A 4 -16.27 -0.28 -14.64
CA VAL A 4 -15.43 -1.47 -14.71
C VAL A 4 -14.05 -1.12 -14.18
N ILE A 5 -13.58 -1.88 -13.18
CA ILE A 5 -12.25 -1.72 -12.59
C ILE A 5 -11.34 -2.83 -13.17
N LEU A 6 -10.26 -2.43 -13.83
CA LEU A 6 -9.21 -3.33 -14.31
C LEU A 6 -8.06 -3.33 -13.32
N GLY A 7 -7.86 -4.44 -12.63
CA GLY A 7 -6.79 -4.53 -11.63
C GLY A 7 -6.74 -5.86 -10.91
N THR A 8 -5.80 -5.94 -9.96
CA THR A 8 -5.65 -7.10 -9.09
C THR A 8 -6.83 -7.18 -8.12
N ALA A 9 -7.45 -8.33 -8.01
CA ALA A 9 -8.50 -8.66 -7.05
C ALA A 9 -8.50 -10.17 -6.81
N TRP A 10 -9.36 -10.68 -5.94
CA TRP A 10 -9.51 -12.12 -5.73
C TRP A 10 -9.48 -12.90 -7.08
N PRO A 11 -8.76 -14.03 -7.19
CA PRO A 11 -8.11 -14.80 -6.12
C PRO A 11 -6.67 -14.35 -5.79
N TYR A 12 -6.22 -13.21 -6.26
CA TYR A 12 -4.90 -12.70 -5.92
C TYR A 12 -4.90 -12.10 -4.51
N ARG A 13 -3.74 -12.20 -3.81
CA ARG A 13 -3.54 -11.66 -2.46
C ARG A 13 -2.73 -10.38 -2.48
N GLY A 14 -2.79 -9.64 -1.37
CA GLY A 14 -1.94 -8.48 -1.07
C GLY A 14 -2.66 -7.14 -1.20
N GLY A 15 -1.99 -6.08 -0.76
CA GLY A 15 -2.58 -4.75 -0.56
C GLY A 15 -3.29 -4.16 -1.78
N LEU A 16 -2.81 -4.44 -3.01
CA LEU A 16 -3.46 -3.97 -4.22
C LEU A 16 -4.81 -4.67 -4.47
N ALA A 17 -4.91 -5.97 -4.19
CA ALA A 17 -6.17 -6.71 -4.33
C ALA A 17 -7.20 -6.17 -3.34
N THR A 18 -6.83 -6.11 -2.07
CA THR A 18 -7.64 -5.58 -0.98
C THR A 18 -8.09 -4.14 -1.25
N PHE A 19 -7.18 -3.30 -1.76
CA PHE A 19 -7.50 -1.92 -2.12
C PHE A 19 -8.56 -1.83 -3.22
N ASN A 20 -8.37 -2.56 -4.33
CA ASN A 20 -9.28 -2.52 -5.47
C ASN A 20 -10.66 -3.07 -5.13
N GLU A 21 -10.73 -4.12 -4.31
CA GLU A 21 -11.98 -4.67 -3.81
C GLU A 21 -12.71 -3.69 -2.88
N ARG A 22 -11.97 -3.01 -1.99
CA ARG A 22 -12.57 -2.01 -1.11
C ARG A 22 -13.06 -0.78 -1.90
N LEU A 23 -12.31 -0.34 -2.92
CA LEU A 23 -12.74 0.71 -3.84
C LEU A 23 -14.04 0.31 -4.57
N ALA A 24 -14.10 -0.91 -5.10
CA ALA A 24 -15.29 -1.43 -5.74
C ALA A 24 -16.51 -1.43 -4.79
N LYS A 25 -16.32 -1.90 -3.54
CA LYS A 25 -17.37 -1.86 -2.50
C LYS A 25 -17.87 -0.44 -2.23
N GLN A 26 -16.96 0.56 -2.25
CA GLN A 26 -17.34 1.95 -2.04
C GLN A 26 -18.24 2.45 -3.17
N PHE A 27 -17.86 2.22 -4.42
CA PHE A 27 -18.70 2.60 -5.56
C PHE A 27 -20.07 1.88 -5.56
N VAL A 28 -20.11 0.61 -5.16
CA VAL A 28 -21.39 -0.12 -4.99
C VAL A 28 -22.26 0.54 -3.91
N ALA A 29 -21.66 0.91 -2.77
CA ALA A 29 -22.37 1.61 -1.69
C ALA A 29 -22.91 2.99 -2.10
N GLU A 30 -22.26 3.64 -3.07
CA GLU A 30 -22.67 4.90 -3.68
C GLU A 30 -23.72 4.73 -4.80
N GLY A 31 -24.19 3.50 -5.03
CA GLY A 31 -25.26 3.19 -5.99
C GLY A 31 -24.79 2.99 -7.43
N HIS A 32 -23.52 2.70 -7.66
CA HIS A 32 -23.00 2.39 -8.98
C HIS A 32 -23.09 0.88 -9.28
N GLU A 33 -23.23 0.52 -10.56
CA GLU A 33 -23.07 -0.85 -11.05
C GLU A 33 -21.57 -1.10 -11.30
N VAL A 34 -20.96 -2.03 -10.53
CA VAL A 34 -19.50 -2.21 -10.54
C VAL A 34 -19.13 -3.64 -10.87
N GLU A 35 -18.22 -3.80 -11.83
CA GLU A 35 -17.54 -5.07 -12.11
C GLU A 35 -16.02 -4.90 -11.92
N VAL A 36 -15.36 -5.87 -11.29
CA VAL A 36 -13.89 -5.94 -11.22
C VAL A 36 -13.39 -7.01 -12.19
N TRP A 37 -12.61 -6.61 -13.19
CA TRP A 37 -11.97 -7.54 -14.11
C TRP A 37 -10.52 -7.73 -13.70
N THR A 38 -10.25 -8.90 -13.10
CA THR A 38 -8.94 -9.27 -12.60
C THR A 38 -8.21 -10.23 -13.54
N PHE A 39 -7.02 -10.65 -13.13
CA PHE A 39 -6.11 -11.40 -13.98
C PHE A 39 -6.46 -12.91 -14.03
N THR A 40 -6.31 -13.50 -15.22
CA THR A 40 -6.11 -14.94 -15.40
C THR A 40 -4.64 -15.30 -15.21
N LEU A 41 -3.72 -14.38 -15.63
CA LEU A 41 -2.29 -14.43 -15.40
C LEU A 41 -1.82 -13.00 -15.09
N GLN A 42 -1.39 -12.73 -13.84
CA GLN A 42 -0.85 -11.43 -13.43
C GLN A 42 0.66 -11.37 -13.67
N TYR A 43 1.41 -12.33 -13.13
CA TYR A 43 2.84 -12.49 -13.36
C TYR A 43 3.14 -13.93 -13.78
N PRO A 44 4.03 -14.14 -14.75
CA PRO A 44 4.67 -15.43 -14.94
C PRO A 44 5.34 -15.90 -13.65
N SER A 45 5.30 -17.19 -13.35
CA SER A 45 5.80 -17.75 -12.08
C SER A 45 7.26 -17.39 -11.79
N PHE A 46 8.09 -17.31 -12.82
CA PHE A 46 9.51 -16.98 -12.71
C PHE A 46 9.79 -15.49 -12.38
N LEU A 47 8.80 -14.61 -12.55
CA LEU A 47 8.91 -13.18 -12.20
C LEU A 47 8.33 -12.87 -10.81
N PHE A 48 7.68 -13.83 -10.18
CA PHE A 48 7.09 -13.63 -8.87
C PHE A 48 8.02 -14.15 -7.77
N PRO A 49 8.56 -13.27 -6.90
CA PRO A 49 9.55 -13.65 -5.90
C PRO A 49 8.95 -14.36 -4.68
N GLY A 50 7.62 -14.35 -4.49
CA GLY A 50 6.94 -14.93 -3.33
C GLY A 50 6.54 -16.40 -3.53
N LYS A 51 6.10 -17.04 -2.44
CA LYS A 51 5.66 -18.46 -2.43
C LYS A 51 4.40 -18.69 -3.25
N THR A 52 3.42 -17.79 -3.19
CA THR A 52 2.17 -17.84 -3.96
C THR A 52 1.60 -16.45 -4.21
N GLN A 53 0.93 -16.28 -5.35
CA GLN A 53 0.20 -15.05 -5.70
C GLN A 53 -1.26 -15.10 -5.22
N TYR A 54 -1.74 -16.24 -4.76
CA TYR A 54 -3.15 -16.49 -4.50
C TYR A 54 -3.49 -16.42 -3.01
N SER A 55 -4.70 -15.92 -2.71
CA SER A 55 -5.32 -15.96 -1.40
C SER A 55 -5.94 -17.33 -1.13
N ASN A 56 -5.96 -17.74 0.13
CA ASN A 56 -6.74 -18.89 0.59
C ASN A 56 -8.14 -18.49 1.09
N GLU A 57 -8.47 -17.20 1.03
CA GLU A 57 -9.76 -16.67 1.46
C GLU A 57 -10.84 -16.89 0.41
N GLN A 58 -12.10 -16.90 0.84
CA GLN A 58 -13.24 -17.01 -0.06
C GLN A 58 -13.43 -15.73 -0.88
N ALA A 59 -14.04 -15.86 -2.06
CA ALA A 59 -14.39 -14.71 -2.88
C ALA A 59 -15.33 -13.76 -2.11
N PRO A 60 -15.16 -12.43 -2.27
CA PRO A 60 -16.11 -11.48 -1.69
C PRO A 60 -17.51 -11.61 -2.33
N ASP A 61 -18.50 -12.06 -1.58
CA ASP A 61 -19.87 -12.29 -2.08
C ASP A 61 -20.57 -11.02 -2.58
N THR A 62 -20.07 -9.84 -2.17
CA THR A 62 -20.70 -8.55 -2.48
C THR A 62 -20.19 -7.92 -3.77
N LEU A 63 -19.23 -8.54 -4.46
CA LEU A 63 -18.57 -8.00 -5.64
C LEU A 63 -18.67 -8.96 -6.83
N THR A 64 -18.93 -8.41 -8.01
CA THR A 64 -18.81 -9.15 -9.27
C THR A 64 -17.35 -9.09 -9.74
N ILE A 65 -16.58 -10.15 -9.44
CA ILE A 65 -15.17 -10.26 -9.85
C ILE A 65 -15.05 -11.30 -10.96
N THR A 66 -14.47 -10.92 -12.10
CA THR A 66 -14.29 -11.81 -13.26
C THR A 66 -12.82 -11.84 -13.68
N ARG A 67 -12.26 -13.03 -13.84
CA ARG A 67 -10.88 -13.22 -14.34
C ARG A 67 -10.85 -13.13 -15.86
N ARG A 68 -10.32 -12.02 -16.40
CA ARG A 68 -10.30 -11.73 -17.84
C ARG A 68 -8.95 -11.29 -18.38
N LEU A 69 -8.07 -10.74 -17.53
CA LEU A 69 -6.84 -10.11 -17.97
C LEU A 69 -5.68 -11.11 -18.00
N ASN A 70 -4.92 -11.11 -19.08
CA ASN A 70 -3.64 -11.82 -19.16
C ASN A 70 -2.53 -10.81 -19.46
N SER A 71 -1.61 -10.62 -18.54
CA SER A 71 -0.58 -9.58 -18.63
C SER A 71 0.40 -9.76 -19.79
N CYS A 72 0.56 -11.02 -20.27
CA CYS A 72 1.56 -11.36 -21.27
C CYS A 72 0.99 -11.71 -22.67
N ASN A 73 -0.36 -11.68 -22.83
CA ASN A 73 -0.98 -12.10 -24.08
C ASN A 73 -1.66 -10.92 -24.83
N PRO A 74 -1.03 -10.37 -25.89
CA PRO A 74 -1.61 -9.27 -26.67
C PRO A 74 -2.96 -9.61 -27.33
N PHE A 75 -3.20 -10.84 -27.72
CA PHE A 75 -4.50 -11.26 -28.28
C PHE A 75 -5.61 -11.16 -27.23
N ASN A 76 -5.30 -11.47 -25.96
CA ASN A 76 -6.23 -11.27 -24.86
C ASN A 76 -6.56 -9.78 -24.69
N TRP A 77 -5.59 -8.87 -24.79
CA TRP A 77 -5.81 -7.42 -24.66
C TRP A 77 -6.78 -6.89 -25.73
N LEU A 78 -6.61 -7.37 -26.98
CA LEU A 78 -7.51 -7.04 -28.09
C LEU A 78 -8.94 -7.56 -27.83
N CYS A 79 -9.07 -8.79 -27.34
CA CYS A 79 -10.35 -9.41 -27.02
C CYS A 79 -11.06 -8.64 -25.88
N VAL A 80 -10.36 -8.39 -24.77
CA VAL A 80 -10.89 -7.65 -23.62
C VAL A 80 -11.29 -6.23 -24.03
N GLY A 81 -10.47 -5.53 -24.79
CA GLY A 81 -10.80 -4.20 -25.32
C GLY A 81 -12.07 -4.19 -26.18
N ARG A 82 -12.28 -5.22 -27.06
CA ARG A 82 -13.51 -5.37 -27.84
C ARG A 82 -14.73 -5.66 -26.97
N MET A 83 -14.57 -6.47 -25.91
CA MET A 83 -15.65 -6.73 -24.95
C MET A 83 -16.08 -5.43 -24.25
N LEU A 84 -15.14 -4.63 -23.76
CA LEU A 84 -15.42 -3.32 -23.14
C LEU A 84 -16.03 -2.33 -24.14
N ARG A 85 -15.52 -2.30 -25.36
CA ARG A 85 -16.14 -1.48 -26.43
C ARG A 85 -17.61 -1.83 -26.67
N LYS A 86 -17.96 -3.13 -26.62
CA LYS A 86 -19.33 -3.63 -26.81
C LYS A 86 -20.20 -3.37 -25.58
N SER A 87 -19.68 -3.58 -24.37
CA SER A 87 -20.42 -3.42 -23.11
C SER A 87 -20.65 -1.95 -22.74
N LYS A 88 -19.85 -1.02 -23.26
CA LYS A 88 -19.96 0.43 -23.08
C LYS A 88 -20.09 0.87 -21.61
N PRO A 89 -19.14 0.52 -20.70
CA PRO A 89 -19.17 1.11 -19.38
C PRO A 89 -19.00 2.64 -19.47
N ASP A 90 -19.61 3.37 -18.54
CA ASP A 90 -19.43 4.83 -18.45
C ASP A 90 -17.98 5.15 -18.05
N LEU A 91 -17.48 4.45 -17.03
CA LEU A 91 -16.15 4.64 -16.48
C LEU A 91 -15.37 3.33 -16.48
N LEU A 92 -14.16 3.38 -17.03
CA LEU A 92 -13.17 2.33 -16.99
C LEU A 92 -11.99 2.78 -16.13
N ILE A 93 -11.81 2.14 -14.97
CA ILE A 93 -10.72 2.46 -14.04
C ILE A 93 -9.58 1.47 -14.23
N CYS A 94 -8.38 1.97 -14.53
CA CYS A 94 -7.17 1.16 -14.63
C CYS A 94 -6.34 1.34 -13.36
N CYS A 95 -6.23 0.30 -12.53
CA CYS A 95 -5.37 0.32 -11.34
C CYS A 95 -3.92 0.07 -11.75
N TYR A 96 -3.13 1.15 -11.83
CA TYR A 96 -1.76 1.14 -12.34
C TYR A 96 -0.73 1.28 -11.22
N TRP A 97 0.30 0.41 -11.22
CA TRP A 97 1.36 0.45 -10.20
C TRP A 97 2.78 0.18 -10.75
N MET A 98 2.90 -0.26 -12.02
CA MET A 98 4.20 -0.46 -12.67
C MET A 98 4.08 -0.57 -14.19
N ALA A 99 5.14 -0.19 -14.90
CA ALA A 99 5.17 -0.12 -16.37
C ALA A 99 4.98 -1.45 -17.09
N PHE A 100 5.20 -2.59 -16.43
CA PHE A 100 4.92 -3.92 -16.98
C PHE A 100 3.48 -4.07 -17.49
N PHE A 101 2.50 -3.42 -16.82
CA PHE A 101 1.09 -3.46 -17.21
C PHE A 101 0.69 -2.38 -18.21
N ALA A 102 1.59 -1.46 -18.53
CA ALA A 102 1.29 -0.35 -19.44
C ALA A 102 0.84 -0.79 -20.84
N PRO A 103 1.46 -1.80 -21.50
CA PRO A 103 0.99 -2.27 -22.80
C PRO A 103 -0.42 -2.88 -22.75
N LEU A 104 -0.72 -3.66 -21.71
CA LEU A 104 -2.04 -4.24 -21.47
C LEU A 104 -3.12 -3.15 -21.36
N TYR A 105 -2.98 -2.28 -20.36
CA TYR A 105 -3.99 -1.23 -20.10
C TYR A 105 -4.08 -0.24 -21.24
N GLY A 106 -2.93 0.17 -21.79
CA GLY A 106 -2.89 1.10 -22.90
C GLY A 106 -3.60 0.59 -24.15
N THR A 107 -3.49 -0.70 -24.46
CA THR A 107 -4.18 -1.33 -25.59
C THR A 107 -5.67 -1.47 -25.34
N ILE A 108 -6.06 -1.96 -24.17
CA ILE A 108 -7.47 -2.14 -23.78
C ILE A 108 -8.22 -0.80 -23.84
N CYS A 109 -7.67 0.26 -23.22
CA CYS A 109 -8.32 1.58 -23.16
C CYS A 109 -8.51 2.18 -24.54
N ARG A 110 -7.50 2.12 -25.43
CA ARG A 110 -7.64 2.62 -26.82
C ARG A 110 -8.76 1.94 -27.59
N ILE A 111 -8.96 0.64 -27.38
CA ILE A 111 -10.02 -0.11 -28.05
C ILE A 111 -11.37 0.18 -27.41
N ALA A 112 -11.45 0.21 -26.09
CA ALA A 112 -12.68 0.51 -25.36
C ALA A 112 -13.24 1.89 -25.74
N LYS A 113 -12.40 2.92 -25.75
CA LYS A 113 -12.81 4.31 -26.09
C LYS A 113 -13.37 4.50 -27.49
N ARG A 114 -13.13 3.57 -28.41
CA ARG A 114 -13.70 3.62 -29.78
C ARG A 114 -15.24 3.53 -29.79
N ASN A 115 -15.89 3.26 -28.67
CA ASN A 115 -17.35 3.32 -28.55
C ASN A 115 -17.90 4.76 -28.38
N GLY A 116 -17.05 5.74 -28.14
CA GLY A 116 -17.42 7.15 -27.96
C GLY A 116 -18.06 7.51 -26.63
N VAL A 117 -18.28 6.54 -25.74
CA VAL A 117 -18.96 6.72 -24.44
C VAL A 117 -17.99 6.54 -23.27
N THR A 118 -17.23 5.43 -23.28
CA THR A 118 -16.37 5.05 -22.16
C THR A 118 -15.25 6.05 -21.92
N ARG A 119 -15.15 6.55 -20.68
CA ARG A 119 -14.01 7.34 -20.20
C ARG A 119 -13.04 6.46 -19.45
N CYS A 120 -11.74 6.59 -19.75
CA CYS A 120 -10.67 5.82 -19.10
C CYS A 120 -9.96 6.69 -18.10
N VAL A 121 -10.08 6.35 -16.81
CA VAL A 121 -9.39 7.04 -15.71
C VAL A 121 -8.41 6.06 -15.04
N ALA A 122 -7.16 6.47 -14.89
CA ALA A 122 -6.18 5.67 -14.19
C ALA A 122 -6.17 6.01 -12.70
N LEU A 123 -6.27 4.96 -11.86
CA LEU A 123 -5.87 5.04 -10.46
C LEU A 123 -4.39 4.67 -10.38
N VAL A 124 -3.54 5.64 -10.05
CA VAL A 124 -2.09 5.47 -10.09
C VAL A 124 -1.54 5.37 -8.67
N HIS A 125 -1.06 4.18 -8.32
CA HIS A 125 -0.33 3.94 -7.06
C HIS A 125 1.12 4.42 -7.16
N ASN A 126 1.79 4.09 -8.27
CA ASN A 126 3.14 4.53 -8.62
C ASN A 126 3.21 4.77 -10.12
N MET A 127 3.79 5.91 -10.55
CA MET A 127 4.03 6.14 -11.98
C MET A 127 5.29 5.44 -12.45
N PHE A 128 6.35 5.53 -11.64
CA PHE A 128 7.62 4.88 -11.88
C PHE A 128 7.95 3.91 -10.73
N PRO A 129 8.53 2.73 -11.01
CA PRO A 129 8.98 1.82 -9.96
C PRO A 129 10.14 2.43 -9.17
N HIS A 130 10.34 1.96 -7.93
CA HIS A 130 11.47 2.38 -7.09
C HIS A 130 12.82 2.01 -7.73
N GLU A 131 12.85 0.89 -8.46
CA GLU A 131 13.99 0.47 -9.28
C GLU A 131 13.70 0.82 -10.74
N LYS A 132 14.15 2.00 -11.17
CA LYS A 132 13.91 2.52 -12.53
C LYS A 132 14.52 1.61 -13.59
N SER A 133 13.71 1.19 -14.57
CA SER A 133 14.15 0.43 -15.72
C SER A 133 14.04 1.23 -17.02
N ALA A 134 14.80 0.85 -18.05
CA ALA A 134 14.67 1.47 -19.37
C ALA A 134 13.27 1.25 -19.98
N LEU A 135 12.58 0.18 -19.59
CA LEU A 135 11.22 -0.13 -20.05
C LEU A 135 10.19 0.88 -19.54
N ASP A 136 10.43 1.50 -18.39
CA ASP A 136 9.53 2.51 -17.82
C ASP A 136 9.42 3.72 -18.74
N LYS A 137 10.55 4.16 -19.30
CA LYS A 137 10.60 5.29 -20.25
C LYS A 137 9.84 5.01 -21.55
N LEU A 138 9.78 3.74 -21.97
CA LEU A 138 9.12 3.34 -23.21
C LEU A 138 7.61 3.10 -22.99
N PHE A 139 7.23 2.42 -21.94
CA PHE A 139 5.87 1.94 -21.74
C PHE A 139 4.97 2.91 -20.97
N ALA A 140 5.51 3.69 -20.03
CA ALA A 140 4.69 4.66 -19.29
C ALA A 140 4.00 5.68 -20.21
N PRO A 141 4.68 6.32 -21.21
CA PRO A 141 4.00 7.22 -22.14
C PRO A 141 2.92 6.53 -22.99
N TYR A 142 3.11 5.25 -23.34
CA TYR A 142 2.09 4.49 -24.08
C TYR A 142 0.81 4.33 -23.26
N PHE A 143 0.93 4.02 -21.97
CA PHE A 143 -0.20 3.93 -21.06
C PHE A 143 -0.85 5.30 -20.84
N VAL A 144 -0.06 6.29 -20.45
CA VAL A 144 -0.54 7.64 -20.10
C VAL A 144 -1.37 8.25 -21.24
N LYS A 145 -0.90 8.16 -22.49
CA LYS A 145 -1.64 8.66 -23.69
C LYS A 145 -2.95 7.92 -23.96
N SER A 146 -3.26 6.84 -23.27
CA SER A 146 -4.53 6.10 -23.42
C SER A 146 -5.59 6.54 -22.41
N GLN A 147 -5.19 7.23 -21.36
CA GLN A 147 -6.07 7.68 -20.29
C GLN A 147 -6.65 9.07 -20.59
N ASP A 148 -7.86 9.32 -20.14
CA ASP A 148 -8.51 10.62 -20.24
C ASP A 148 -8.21 11.49 -19.02
N ALA A 149 -8.06 10.86 -17.84
CA ALA A 149 -7.68 11.53 -16.59
C ALA A 149 -7.00 10.55 -15.62
N PHE A 150 -6.53 11.11 -14.50
CA PHE A 150 -5.79 10.36 -13.48
C PHE A 150 -6.27 10.72 -12.07
N VAL A 151 -6.30 9.73 -11.20
CA VAL A 151 -6.38 9.90 -9.74
C VAL A 151 -5.13 9.27 -9.14
N ALA A 152 -4.37 10.04 -8.39
CA ALA A 152 -3.15 9.59 -7.75
C ALA A 152 -3.26 9.69 -6.22
N LEU A 153 -2.54 8.82 -5.52
CA LEU A 153 -2.64 8.67 -4.07
C LEU A 153 -1.55 9.46 -3.30
N SER A 154 -0.66 10.17 -4.01
CA SER A 154 0.29 11.16 -3.45
C SER A 154 0.52 12.30 -4.44
N GLU A 155 0.93 13.46 -3.93
CA GLU A 155 1.27 14.62 -4.77
C GLU A 155 2.51 14.34 -5.62
N SER A 156 3.47 13.58 -5.11
CA SER A 156 4.65 13.17 -5.88
C SER A 156 4.28 12.38 -7.13
N VAL A 157 3.27 11.48 -7.05
CA VAL A 157 2.77 10.73 -8.21
C VAL A 157 2.01 11.64 -9.19
N VAL A 158 1.27 12.65 -8.71
CA VAL A 158 0.65 13.66 -9.59
C VAL A 158 1.73 14.41 -10.38
N ASN A 159 2.81 14.82 -9.72
CA ASN A 159 3.93 15.48 -10.36
C ASN A 159 4.60 14.58 -11.41
N ASP A 160 4.81 13.29 -11.10
CA ASP A 160 5.34 12.31 -12.06
C ASP A 160 4.44 12.18 -13.30
N ILE A 161 3.11 12.12 -13.12
CA ILE A 161 2.13 12.07 -14.23
C ILE A 161 2.29 13.30 -15.11
N HIS A 162 2.38 14.50 -14.53
CA HIS A 162 2.52 15.75 -15.27
C HIS A 162 3.82 15.89 -16.04
N THR A 163 4.86 15.08 -15.72
CA THR A 163 6.06 14.98 -16.59
C THR A 163 5.76 14.31 -17.94
N LEU A 164 4.67 13.54 -18.05
CA LEU A 164 4.32 12.73 -19.22
C LEU A 164 3.08 13.25 -19.98
N THR A 165 2.22 14.04 -19.34
CA THR A 165 0.95 14.50 -19.93
C THR A 165 0.41 15.75 -19.23
N SER A 166 -0.39 16.54 -19.97
CA SER A 166 -1.19 17.64 -19.43
C SER A 166 -2.64 17.23 -19.11
N ALA A 167 -2.99 15.94 -19.23
CA ALA A 167 -4.34 15.46 -18.92
C ALA A 167 -4.68 15.72 -17.43
N PRO A 168 -5.97 15.91 -17.10
CA PRO A 168 -6.41 16.16 -15.73
C PRO A 168 -5.89 15.08 -14.77
N ALA A 169 -5.26 15.49 -13.70
CA ALA A 169 -4.85 14.62 -12.61
C ALA A 169 -5.36 15.20 -11.28
N SER A 170 -5.86 14.34 -10.40
CA SER A 170 -6.35 14.73 -9.09
C SER A 170 -5.64 13.93 -8.01
N PHE A 171 -5.32 14.61 -6.92
CA PHE A 171 -4.75 13.97 -5.72
C PHE A 171 -5.86 13.54 -4.78
N SER A 172 -5.75 12.34 -4.24
CA SER A 172 -6.48 11.88 -3.06
C SER A 172 -5.50 11.18 -2.14
N PRO A 173 -5.41 11.54 -0.86
CA PRO A 173 -4.60 10.74 0.07
C PRO A 173 -5.11 9.30 0.07
N HIS A 174 -4.20 8.35 0.25
CA HIS A 174 -4.54 6.93 0.32
C HIS A 174 -5.55 6.68 1.44
N PRO A 175 -6.74 6.12 1.16
CA PRO A 175 -7.76 5.88 2.18
C PRO A 175 -7.29 4.91 3.26
N ILE A 176 -7.85 5.04 4.46
CA ILE A 176 -7.62 4.11 5.55
C ILE A 176 -8.34 2.80 5.25
N TYR A 177 -7.64 1.70 5.46
CA TYR A 177 -8.25 0.38 5.42
C TYR A 177 -9.17 0.18 6.64
N ASP A 178 -10.45 -0.09 6.41
CA ASP A 178 -11.50 -0.18 7.43
C ASP A 178 -12.06 -1.61 7.63
N HIS A 179 -11.50 -2.59 6.93
CA HIS A 179 -12.00 -3.97 6.90
C HIS A 179 -11.22 -4.95 7.81
N TYR A 180 -10.19 -4.50 8.51
CA TYR A 180 -9.36 -5.36 9.36
C TYR A 180 -9.97 -5.66 10.76
N GLY A 181 -11.23 -5.31 10.95
CA GLY A 181 -11.96 -5.57 12.18
C GLY A 181 -11.67 -4.61 13.32
N ALA A 182 -12.28 -4.88 14.48
CA ALA A 182 -12.13 -4.05 15.67
C ALA A 182 -10.71 -4.15 16.26
N ARG A 183 -10.25 -3.05 16.83
CA ARG A 183 -8.98 -2.99 17.57
C ARG A 183 -8.98 -3.95 18.75
N MET A 184 -7.84 -4.57 18.99
CA MET A 184 -7.56 -5.32 20.21
C MET A 184 -6.84 -4.42 21.21
N THR A 185 -7.06 -4.65 22.50
CA THR A 185 -6.21 -4.07 23.54
C THR A 185 -4.82 -4.69 23.46
N LYS A 186 -3.81 -3.98 23.96
CA LYS A 186 -2.42 -4.49 23.99
C LYS A 186 -2.33 -5.81 24.76
N ALA A 187 -3.08 -5.95 25.88
CA ALA A 187 -3.07 -7.16 26.69
C ALA A 187 -3.63 -8.37 25.92
N GLU A 188 -4.78 -8.21 25.26
CA GLU A 188 -5.38 -9.27 24.42
C GLU A 188 -4.48 -9.66 23.26
N ALA A 189 -3.90 -8.67 22.57
CA ALA A 189 -3.03 -8.89 21.43
C ALA A 189 -1.72 -9.59 21.84
N CYS A 190 -1.10 -9.17 22.95
CA CYS A 190 0.09 -9.82 23.51
C CYS A 190 -0.21 -11.26 23.92
N ALA A 191 -1.33 -11.53 24.58
CA ALA A 191 -1.75 -12.88 24.93
C ALA A 191 -1.93 -13.76 23.68
N ALA A 192 -2.54 -13.23 22.62
CA ALA A 192 -2.76 -13.95 21.35
C ALA A 192 -1.46 -14.29 20.62
N LEU A 193 -0.39 -13.49 20.79
CA LEU A 193 0.91 -13.70 20.15
C LEU A 193 1.98 -14.30 21.10
N ASN A 194 1.62 -14.65 22.35
CA ASN A 194 2.51 -15.10 23.41
C ASN A 194 3.65 -14.10 23.69
N LEU A 195 3.29 -12.82 23.86
CA LEU A 195 4.20 -11.71 24.12
C LEU A 195 3.93 -11.09 25.51
N ASP A 196 4.95 -10.46 26.09
CA ASP A 196 4.82 -9.76 27.39
C ASP A 196 4.21 -8.37 27.22
N ALA A 197 3.00 -8.15 27.72
CA ALA A 197 2.28 -6.88 27.64
C ALA A 197 2.97 -5.72 28.41
N LYS A 198 3.97 -6.02 29.27
CA LYS A 198 4.75 -5.00 29.99
C LYS A 198 5.90 -4.41 29.17
N LYS A 199 6.19 -4.97 28.00
CA LYS A 199 7.24 -4.49 27.09
C LYS A 199 6.68 -3.45 26.12
N ASP A 200 7.58 -2.60 25.62
CA ASP A 200 7.28 -1.59 24.62
C ASP A 200 7.63 -2.12 23.23
N TYR A 201 6.65 -2.18 22.32
CA TYR A 201 6.85 -2.82 21.02
C TYR A 201 6.90 -1.80 19.89
N VAL A 202 8.02 -1.80 19.15
CA VAL A 202 8.13 -1.18 17.84
C VAL A 202 7.88 -2.25 16.80
N LEU A 203 6.89 -2.06 15.93
CA LEU A 203 6.52 -3.01 14.88
C LEU A 203 7.08 -2.55 13.53
N PHE A 204 7.90 -3.40 12.92
CA PHE A 204 8.20 -3.38 11.49
C PHE A 204 7.29 -4.39 10.79
N PHE A 205 6.46 -3.94 9.83
CA PHE A 205 5.42 -4.79 9.23
C PHE A 205 5.51 -4.87 7.71
N GLY A 206 5.17 -6.06 7.17
CA GLY A 206 5.02 -6.36 5.75
C GLY A 206 6.27 -6.97 5.13
N LEU A 207 6.25 -7.18 3.80
CA LEU A 207 7.34 -7.85 3.08
C LEU A 207 8.68 -7.17 3.35
N VAL A 208 9.70 -7.95 3.75
CA VAL A 208 11.04 -7.43 4.00
C VAL A 208 11.81 -7.35 2.68
N ARG A 209 12.16 -6.11 2.29
CA ARG A 209 12.97 -5.77 1.10
C ARG A 209 13.96 -4.66 1.44
N ALA A 210 15.09 -4.58 0.72
CA ALA A 210 16.18 -3.62 0.98
C ALA A 210 15.70 -2.18 1.09
N TYR A 211 14.79 -1.75 0.20
CA TYR A 211 14.28 -0.39 0.20
C TYR A 211 13.46 -0.04 1.45
N LYS A 212 12.96 -1.03 2.20
CA LYS A 212 12.18 -0.81 3.43
C LYS A 212 13.05 -0.52 4.66
N GLY A 213 14.37 -0.62 4.54
CA GLY A 213 15.31 -0.11 5.52
C GLY A 213 15.29 -0.81 6.88
N LEU A 214 14.95 -2.11 6.94
CA LEU A 214 15.01 -2.87 8.19
C LEU A 214 16.42 -2.81 8.83
N ASP A 215 17.45 -2.76 8.00
CA ASP A 215 18.84 -2.58 8.42
C ASP A 215 19.05 -1.27 9.20
N LEU A 216 18.48 -0.14 8.74
CA LEU A 216 18.55 1.13 9.45
C LEU A 216 17.88 1.06 10.82
N LEU A 217 16.76 0.33 10.91
CA LEU A 217 16.04 0.17 12.18
C LEU A 217 16.81 -0.70 13.17
N ILE A 218 17.43 -1.79 12.71
CA ILE A 218 18.27 -2.63 13.56
C ILE A 218 19.47 -1.84 14.10
N ASP A 219 20.13 -1.05 13.26
CA ASP A 219 21.23 -0.18 13.69
C ASP A 219 20.77 0.86 14.71
N ALA A 220 19.59 1.48 14.51
CA ALA A 220 19.00 2.41 15.48
C ALA A 220 18.71 1.74 16.83
N PHE A 221 18.16 0.51 16.80
CA PHE A 221 17.94 -0.28 18.03
C PHE A 221 19.24 -0.58 18.77
N GLY A 222 20.31 -0.92 18.06
CA GLY A 222 21.64 -1.13 18.66
C GLY A 222 22.15 0.08 19.42
N ARG A 223 21.83 1.32 18.96
CA ARG A 223 22.26 2.57 19.58
C ARG A 223 21.47 2.96 20.84
N VAL A 224 20.23 2.45 20.97
CA VAL A 224 19.32 2.87 22.04
C VAL A 224 18.97 1.79 23.05
N LYS A 225 19.42 0.54 22.87
CA LYS A 225 19.06 -0.60 23.71
C LYS A 225 19.29 -0.37 25.19
N ASP A 226 20.38 0.28 25.55
CA ASP A 226 20.74 0.56 26.95
C ASP A 226 19.90 1.72 27.54
N LYS A 227 19.41 2.64 26.69
CA LYS A 227 18.54 3.75 27.09
C LYS A 227 17.08 3.34 27.22
N LEU A 228 16.67 2.30 26.48
CA LEU A 228 15.29 1.81 26.36
C LEU A 228 15.21 0.27 26.61
N PRO A 229 15.54 -0.21 27.82
CA PRO A 229 15.69 -1.66 28.07
C PRO A 229 14.38 -2.45 27.98
N ASN A 230 13.22 -1.76 28.07
CA ASN A 230 11.91 -2.39 27.90
C ASN A 230 11.47 -2.53 26.45
N MET A 231 12.14 -1.83 25.52
CA MET A 231 11.76 -1.84 24.11
C MET A 231 12.07 -3.18 23.44
N ARG A 232 11.18 -3.59 22.55
CA ARG A 232 11.30 -4.79 21.71
C ARG A 232 11.00 -4.41 20.26
N LEU A 233 11.78 -4.97 19.34
CA LEU A 233 11.49 -4.89 17.91
C LEU A 233 10.71 -6.16 17.50
N LEU A 234 9.50 -5.96 16.99
CA LEU A 234 8.69 -7.02 16.39
C LEU A 234 8.77 -6.88 14.86
N ILE A 235 9.40 -7.82 14.19
CA ILE A 235 9.47 -7.90 12.73
C ILE A 235 8.43 -8.93 12.28
N ALA A 236 7.44 -8.51 11.49
CA ALA A 236 6.36 -9.38 11.03
C ALA A 236 6.14 -9.24 9.52
N GLY A 237 6.41 -10.31 8.78
CA GLY A 237 6.25 -10.40 7.32
C GLY A 237 7.27 -11.30 6.65
N GLU A 238 6.96 -11.73 5.43
CA GLU A 238 7.85 -12.59 4.62
C GLU A 238 9.12 -11.84 4.20
N PHE A 239 10.26 -12.51 4.30
CA PHE A 239 11.53 -12.02 3.76
C PHE A 239 11.63 -12.37 2.28
N TYR A 240 11.77 -11.33 1.44
CA TYR A 240 12.03 -11.46 0.00
C TYR A 240 13.50 -11.22 -0.33
N GLU A 241 14.34 -11.23 0.69
CA GLU A 241 15.79 -11.14 0.65
C GLU A 241 16.39 -12.18 1.59
N ASP A 242 17.73 -12.25 1.62
CA ASP A 242 18.46 -13.12 2.55
C ASP A 242 18.22 -12.65 4.00
N GLU A 243 17.49 -13.47 4.75
CA GLU A 243 17.19 -13.25 6.17
C GLU A 243 18.46 -13.28 7.03
N GLU A 244 19.46 -14.10 6.66
CA GLU A 244 20.68 -14.27 7.46
C GLU A 244 21.48 -12.98 7.57
N LYS A 245 21.44 -12.12 6.57
CA LYS A 245 22.00 -10.77 6.62
C LYS A 245 21.48 -9.98 7.82
N TYR A 246 20.17 -9.99 8.05
CA TYR A 246 19.56 -9.28 9.18
C TYR A 246 19.81 -9.98 10.52
N ARG A 247 19.81 -11.31 10.55
CA ARG A 247 20.16 -12.09 11.73
C ARG A 247 21.60 -11.83 12.18
N LEU A 248 22.53 -11.73 11.24
CA LEU A 248 23.93 -11.36 11.53
C LEU A 248 24.01 -9.94 12.11
N GLN A 249 23.27 -8.98 11.55
CA GLN A 249 23.27 -7.62 12.05
C GLN A 249 22.69 -7.55 13.48
N ILE A 250 21.61 -8.29 13.77
CA ILE A 250 21.03 -8.42 15.12
C ILE A 250 22.08 -8.97 16.11
N ARG A 251 22.79 -10.03 15.74
CA ARG A 251 23.87 -10.61 16.57
C ARG A 251 25.01 -9.62 16.80
N ASN A 252 25.45 -8.93 15.75
CA ASN A 252 26.54 -7.94 15.86
C ASN A 252 26.22 -6.80 16.82
N HIS A 253 24.95 -6.44 16.96
CA HIS A 253 24.49 -5.45 17.91
C HIS A 253 24.11 -6.02 19.29
N GLY A 254 24.13 -7.35 19.48
CA GLY A 254 23.68 -8.01 20.71
C GLY A 254 22.21 -7.73 21.03
N LEU A 255 21.35 -7.94 20.02
CA LEU A 255 19.90 -7.64 20.07
C LEU A 255 19.03 -8.90 20.07
N GLU A 256 19.61 -10.11 20.19
CA GLU A 256 18.90 -11.38 20.05
C GLU A 256 17.70 -11.49 21.01
N ASP A 257 17.84 -11.01 22.24
CA ASP A 257 16.78 -11.03 23.25
C ASP A 257 15.76 -9.87 23.09
N LEU A 258 16.05 -8.90 22.23
CA LEU A 258 15.24 -7.70 22.03
C LEU A 258 14.45 -7.73 20.71
N VAL A 259 14.82 -8.63 19.78
CA VAL A 259 14.20 -8.72 18.45
C VAL A 259 13.39 -10.00 18.31
N ILE A 260 12.13 -9.86 17.97
CA ILE A 260 11.22 -10.98 17.71
C ILE A 260 10.91 -10.98 16.21
N CYS A 261 11.28 -12.07 15.54
CA CYS A 261 11.07 -12.22 14.09
C CYS A 261 9.97 -13.23 13.79
N ARG A 262 9.00 -12.82 12.96
CA ARG A 262 7.92 -13.64 12.42
C ARG A 262 8.00 -13.61 10.90
N ASN A 263 8.83 -14.50 10.33
CA ASN A 263 9.05 -14.63 8.89
C ASN A 263 7.92 -15.47 8.27
N GLU A 264 6.75 -14.88 8.14
CA GLU A 264 5.57 -15.49 7.54
C GLU A 264 4.64 -14.42 6.94
N PHE A 265 3.80 -14.82 6.00
CA PHE A 265 2.71 -13.97 5.54
C PHE A 265 1.68 -13.83 6.66
N ILE A 266 1.37 -12.59 7.03
CA ILE A 266 0.36 -12.30 8.04
C ILE A 266 -0.98 -12.08 7.34
N PRO A 267 -1.99 -12.94 7.56
CA PRO A 267 -3.34 -12.77 7.02
C PRO A 267 -4.01 -11.49 7.55
N ASP A 268 -4.91 -10.92 6.76
CA ASP A 268 -5.63 -9.69 7.12
C ASP A 268 -6.40 -9.82 8.45
N ALA A 269 -6.97 -10.99 8.74
CA ALA A 269 -7.64 -11.28 10.01
C ALA A 269 -6.73 -11.19 11.24
N ASP A 270 -5.43 -11.37 11.05
CA ASP A 270 -4.43 -11.35 12.13
C ASP A 270 -3.75 -10.00 12.34
N LEU A 271 -3.93 -9.05 11.41
CA LEU A 271 -3.36 -7.70 11.51
C LEU A 271 -3.67 -7.04 12.85
N ARG A 272 -4.91 -7.18 13.32
CA ARG A 272 -5.34 -6.62 14.61
C ARG A 272 -4.53 -7.09 15.81
N LYS A 273 -3.90 -8.30 15.74
CA LYS A 273 -3.03 -8.82 16.79
C LYS A 273 -1.68 -8.08 16.77
N TYR A 274 -1.04 -8.01 15.61
CA TYR A 274 0.29 -7.36 15.48
C TYR A 274 0.22 -5.86 15.74
N PHE A 275 -0.76 -5.18 15.13
CA PHE A 275 -0.97 -3.76 15.39
C PHE A 275 -1.50 -3.50 16.81
N GLY A 276 -2.27 -4.43 17.40
CA GLY A 276 -2.70 -4.36 18.79
C GLY A 276 -1.53 -4.33 19.78
N VAL A 277 -0.51 -5.18 19.56
CA VAL A 277 0.73 -5.23 20.37
C VAL A 277 1.54 -3.95 20.24
N ALA A 278 1.62 -3.36 19.04
CA ALA A 278 2.53 -2.25 18.75
C ALA A 278 2.21 -1.00 19.55
N ASP A 279 3.22 -0.36 20.11
CA ASP A 279 3.17 0.99 20.66
C ASP A 279 3.55 2.03 19.60
N LEU A 280 4.46 1.68 18.69
CA LEU A 280 4.91 2.49 17.57
C LEU A 280 5.10 1.61 16.32
N ILE A 281 4.66 2.10 15.17
CA ILE A 281 4.94 1.46 13.86
C ILE A 281 6.18 2.11 13.26
N ALA A 282 7.15 1.32 12.79
CA ALA A 282 8.33 1.85 12.13
C ALA A 282 8.38 1.50 10.65
N GLN A 283 8.53 2.52 9.81
CA GLN A 283 8.69 2.41 8.35
C GLN A 283 9.95 3.19 7.92
N PRO A 284 11.14 2.64 8.19
CA PRO A 284 12.42 3.32 7.95
C PRO A 284 12.86 3.22 6.49
N TYR A 285 11.94 3.45 5.55
CA TYR A 285 12.14 3.19 4.14
C TYR A 285 13.26 4.07 3.56
N LYS A 286 14.07 3.51 2.66
CA LYS A 286 15.10 4.24 1.92
C LYS A 286 14.53 4.92 0.68
N SER A 287 13.38 4.42 0.20
CA SER A 287 12.67 4.93 -0.96
C SER A 287 11.21 4.47 -0.88
N ALA A 288 10.27 5.39 -1.06
CA ALA A 288 8.85 5.06 -1.13
C ALA A 288 8.08 6.16 -1.87
N THR A 289 7.01 5.81 -2.56
CA THR A 289 5.97 6.76 -3.01
C THR A 289 4.85 6.83 -2.00
N GLN A 290 4.47 5.68 -1.43
CA GLN A 290 3.44 5.50 -0.42
C GLN A 290 3.63 4.18 0.32
N SER A 291 2.90 4.00 1.43
CA SER A 291 2.82 2.72 2.12
C SER A 291 1.40 2.41 2.60
N GLY A 292 0.87 1.26 2.19
CA GLY A 292 -0.38 0.72 2.75
C GLY A 292 -0.28 0.45 4.25
N VAL A 293 0.93 0.19 4.76
CA VAL A 293 1.17 -0.03 6.20
C VAL A 293 0.85 1.23 7.02
N THR A 294 1.11 2.43 6.48
CA THR A 294 0.72 3.70 7.11
C THR A 294 -0.80 3.75 7.34
N GLN A 295 -1.57 3.32 6.34
CA GLN A 295 -3.03 3.35 6.42
C GLN A 295 -3.58 2.31 7.39
N VAL A 296 -2.95 1.13 7.47
CA VAL A 296 -3.27 0.12 8.48
C VAL A 296 -2.97 0.64 9.88
N ALA A 297 -1.84 1.32 10.08
CA ALA A 297 -1.49 1.95 11.34
C ALA A 297 -2.52 3.02 11.74
N PHE A 298 -2.99 3.83 10.80
CA PHE A 298 -4.04 4.82 11.03
C PHE A 298 -5.38 4.17 11.40
N HIS A 299 -5.74 3.05 10.74
CA HIS A 299 -6.93 2.28 11.13
C HIS A 299 -6.88 1.87 12.60
N PHE A 300 -5.75 1.31 13.03
CA PHE A 300 -5.54 0.87 14.41
C PHE A 300 -5.11 2.00 15.37
N GLU A 301 -5.05 3.25 14.90
CA GLU A 301 -4.69 4.45 15.67
C GLU A 301 -3.32 4.34 16.34
N LYS A 302 -2.35 3.79 15.60
CA LYS A 302 -0.97 3.62 16.07
C LYS A 302 -0.09 4.75 15.55
N PRO A 303 0.65 5.43 16.42
CA PRO A 303 1.68 6.38 16.02
C PRO A 303 2.72 5.73 15.12
N ILE A 304 3.31 6.52 14.22
CA ILE A 304 4.18 6.02 13.16
C ILE A 304 5.49 6.79 13.15
N LEU A 305 6.60 6.07 13.05
CA LEU A 305 7.90 6.60 12.68
C LEU A 305 8.14 6.26 11.21
N VAL A 306 8.26 7.25 10.35
CA VAL A 306 8.62 7.10 8.95
C VAL A 306 9.91 7.83 8.64
N THR A 307 10.59 7.42 7.58
CA THR A 307 11.62 8.25 6.97
C THR A 307 11.01 9.25 5.98
N ASN A 308 11.60 10.42 5.88
CA ASN A 308 11.15 11.50 4.99
C ASN A 308 11.55 11.23 3.53
N VAL A 309 10.95 10.17 2.94
CA VAL A 309 11.19 9.76 1.56
C VAL A 309 9.88 9.68 0.79
N GLY A 310 9.84 10.30 -0.39
CA GLY A 310 8.66 10.35 -1.26
C GLY A 310 7.40 10.80 -0.50
N GLY A 311 6.28 10.12 -0.72
CA GLY A 311 5.01 10.48 -0.10
C GLY A 311 4.82 10.10 1.37
N LEU A 312 5.78 9.42 2.02
CA LEU A 312 5.64 9.05 3.43
C LEU A 312 5.71 10.25 4.36
N GLY A 313 6.64 11.17 4.11
CA GLY A 313 6.77 12.40 4.89
C GLY A 313 5.58 13.36 4.72
N GLU A 314 4.86 13.27 3.60
CA GLU A 314 3.66 14.09 3.34
C GLU A 314 2.48 13.69 4.25
N ILE A 315 2.40 12.41 4.62
CA ILE A 315 1.25 11.84 5.33
C ILE A 315 1.43 11.95 6.85
N VAL A 316 2.66 11.80 7.34
CA VAL A 316 2.94 11.79 8.78
C VAL A 316 3.31 13.18 9.25
N HIS A 317 2.41 13.84 9.98
CA HIS A 317 2.68 15.16 10.59
C HIS A 317 3.69 14.99 11.73
N ASP A 318 4.94 15.38 11.46
CA ASP A 318 6.06 15.26 12.39
C ASP A 318 5.77 15.91 13.75
N GLY A 319 6.11 15.21 14.83
CA GLY A 319 5.90 15.63 16.21
C GLY A 319 4.42 15.71 16.66
N LYS A 320 3.43 15.33 15.80
CA LYS A 320 1.99 15.38 16.12
C LYS A 320 1.33 14.00 16.15
N MET A 321 1.58 13.17 15.16
CA MET A 321 1.01 11.83 15.07
C MET A 321 2.08 10.74 14.89
N GLY A 322 3.33 11.15 14.87
CA GLY A 322 4.50 10.32 14.65
C GLY A 322 5.72 11.16 14.36
N TYR A 323 6.68 10.57 13.69
CA TYR A 323 7.93 11.22 13.28
C TYR A 323 8.17 11.01 11.79
N ALA A 324 8.63 12.04 11.11
CA ALA A 324 9.15 12.01 9.75
C ALA A 324 10.63 12.42 9.79
N VAL A 325 11.54 11.44 9.81
CA VAL A 325 12.98 11.66 10.02
C VAL A 325 13.78 11.31 8.77
N GLU A 326 15.04 11.76 8.70
CA GLU A 326 15.94 11.34 7.63
C GLU A 326 16.19 9.81 7.69
N PRO A 327 16.47 9.14 6.54
CA PRO A 327 16.76 7.71 6.47
C PRO A 327 18.15 7.38 7.02
N ASP A 328 18.34 7.70 8.27
CA ASP A 328 19.58 7.59 9.04
C ASP A 328 19.33 6.92 10.40
N PRO A 329 20.16 5.95 10.82
CA PRO A 329 20.02 5.27 12.10
C PRO A 329 20.03 6.20 13.33
N ASP A 330 20.80 7.31 13.31
CA ASP A 330 20.82 8.26 14.44
C ASP A 330 19.53 9.06 14.54
N ALA A 331 18.97 9.49 13.40
CA ALA A 331 17.69 10.17 13.35
C ALA A 331 16.55 9.27 13.85
N ILE A 332 16.52 8.00 13.43
CA ILE A 332 15.57 6.99 13.90
C ILE A 332 15.74 6.75 15.42
N ALA A 333 16.98 6.57 15.87
CA ALA A 333 17.30 6.35 17.29
C ALA A 333 16.83 7.50 18.17
N ASN A 334 17.07 8.75 17.77
CA ASN A 334 16.63 9.93 18.50
C ASN A 334 15.10 10.01 18.61
N ALA A 335 14.38 9.71 17.53
CA ALA A 335 12.92 9.65 17.55
C ALA A 335 12.38 8.56 18.49
N LEU A 336 13.00 7.37 18.51
CA LEU A 336 12.64 6.30 19.45
C LEU A 336 12.84 6.74 20.92
N VAL A 337 13.96 7.40 21.21
CA VAL A 337 14.23 7.91 22.56
C VAL A 337 13.20 8.96 22.96
N ASP A 338 12.93 9.96 22.09
CA ASP A 338 11.91 10.99 22.38
C ASP A 338 10.54 10.37 22.60
N TYR A 339 10.15 9.41 21.76
CA TYR A 339 8.83 8.77 21.85
C TYR A 339 8.60 8.08 23.20
N PHE A 340 9.51 7.19 23.59
CA PHE A 340 9.34 6.36 24.79
C PHE A 340 9.67 7.11 26.08
N GLN A 341 10.71 7.94 26.12
CA GLN A 341 11.07 8.68 27.33
C GLN A 341 10.07 9.79 27.67
N HIS A 342 9.45 10.41 26.67
CA HIS A 342 8.44 11.47 26.88
C HIS A 342 6.99 10.99 26.80
N ASN A 343 6.75 9.66 26.74
CA ASN A 343 5.41 9.05 26.69
C ASN A 343 4.49 9.68 25.64
N ARG A 344 5.00 9.87 24.38
CA ARG A 344 4.29 10.57 23.30
C ARG A 344 3.05 9.85 22.81
N GLN A 345 2.89 8.55 23.09
CA GLN A 345 1.84 7.69 22.54
C GLN A 345 0.44 8.31 22.65
N LYS A 346 0.03 8.77 23.84
CA LYS A 346 -1.31 9.31 24.06
C LYS A 346 -1.57 10.56 23.22
N ALA A 347 -0.62 11.48 23.19
CA ALA A 347 -0.74 12.73 22.45
C ALA A 347 -0.86 12.47 20.95
N PHE A 348 0.02 11.61 20.40
CA PHE A 348 0.02 11.25 18.99
C PHE A 348 -1.24 10.48 18.58
N THR A 349 -1.69 9.52 19.39
CA THR A 349 -2.93 8.79 19.14
C THR A 349 -4.15 9.73 19.12
N THR A 350 -4.24 10.68 20.05
CA THR A 350 -5.34 11.65 20.09
C THR A 350 -5.36 12.53 18.83
N TYR A 351 -4.20 13.01 18.39
CA TYR A 351 -4.10 13.80 17.17
C TYR A 351 -4.51 12.96 15.94
N LEU A 352 -4.01 11.72 15.84
CA LEU A 352 -4.32 10.81 14.76
C LEU A 352 -5.81 10.51 14.64
N GLN A 353 -6.52 10.36 15.76
CA GLN A 353 -7.97 10.17 15.77
C GLN A 353 -8.73 11.32 15.11
N GLY A 354 -8.30 12.56 15.29
CA GLY A 354 -8.85 13.74 14.62
C GLY A 354 -8.58 13.74 13.10
N GLU A 355 -7.41 13.28 12.68
CA GLU A 355 -6.98 13.30 11.29
C GLU A 355 -7.63 12.20 10.41
N LYS A 356 -8.07 11.09 11.01
CA LYS A 356 -8.64 9.92 10.28
C LYS A 356 -9.71 10.28 9.25
N THR A 357 -10.53 11.27 9.54
CA THR A 357 -11.62 11.69 8.66
C THR A 357 -11.17 12.21 7.29
N LYS A 358 -9.89 12.60 7.17
CA LYS A 358 -9.31 13.07 5.91
C LYS A 358 -9.03 11.94 4.92
N TYR A 359 -8.96 10.70 5.41
CA TYR A 359 -8.53 9.51 4.66
C TYR A 359 -9.68 8.52 4.43
N SER A 360 -10.88 9.04 4.13
CA SER A 360 -12.06 8.20 3.90
C SER A 360 -12.20 7.80 2.43
N TRP A 361 -12.85 6.65 2.18
CA TRP A 361 -13.05 6.09 0.84
C TRP A 361 -13.95 6.95 -0.05
N ASP A 362 -14.96 7.61 0.52
CA ASP A 362 -15.84 8.55 -0.19
C ASP A 362 -15.07 9.76 -0.75
N LYS A 363 -13.98 10.17 -0.10
CA LYS A 363 -13.12 11.24 -0.65
C LYS A 363 -12.33 10.77 -1.86
N LEU A 364 -11.90 9.51 -1.88
CA LEU A 364 -11.24 8.93 -3.04
C LEU A 364 -12.22 8.81 -4.23
N THR A 365 -13.41 8.21 -4.02
CA THR A 365 -14.41 8.06 -5.10
C THR A 365 -14.84 9.40 -5.64
N LYS A 366 -14.98 10.42 -4.79
CA LYS A 366 -15.29 11.79 -5.20
C LYS A 366 -14.23 12.40 -6.14
N GLN A 367 -12.96 12.00 -6.06
CA GLN A 367 -11.96 12.47 -7.02
C GLN A 367 -12.22 11.89 -8.42
N PHE A 368 -12.74 10.68 -8.52
CA PHE A 368 -13.15 10.12 -9.82
C PHE A 368 -14.30 10.91 -10.42
N ASP A 369 -15.30 11.32 -9.62
CA ASP A 369 -16.39 12.17 -10.10
C ASP A 369 -15.87 13.54 -10.58
N ILE A 370 -14.95 14.15 -9.80
CA ILE A 370 -14.36 15.44 -10.15
C ILE A 370 -13.61 15.37 -11.50
N VAL A 371 -12.79 14.35 -11.71
CA VAL A 371 -12.05 14.23 -12.98
C VAL A 371 -12.98 13.80 -14.11
N TYR A 372 -13.98 12.96 -13.86
CA TYR A 372 -14.97 12.54 -14.85
C TYR A 372 -15.82 13.71 -15.36
N CYS A 373 -16.27 14.61 -14.48
CA CYS A 373 -17.03 15.80 -14.86
C CYS A 373 -16.23 16.83 -15.69
N ARG A 374 -14.91 16.70 -15.75
CA ARG A 374 -14.02 17.56 -16.58
C ARG A 374 -13.76 16.99 -17.97
N LEU A 375 -14.23 15.78 -18.28
CA LEU A 375 -14.04 15.07 -19.55
C LEU A 375 -15.26 15.22 -20.47
#